data_0e8079a50331186182e693a6cb30edb4
#
_entry.id   0e8079a50331186182e693a6cb30edb4
#
_cell.length_a   1.000
_cell.length_b   1.000
_cell.length_c   1.000
_cell.angle_alpha   90.00
_cell.angle_beta   90.00
_cell.angle_gamma   90.00
#
_symmetry.space_group_name_H-M   'P 1'
#
loop_
_entity.id
_entity.type
_entity.pdbx_description
1 polymer ?
#
loop_
_entity_poly.entity_id
_entity_poly.type
_entity_poly.pdbx_seq_one_letter_code
_entity_poly.pdbx_strand_id
1 'polypeptide(L)' 'MKPKFHVILSQAIEEGVKIGYRRAFKHNEEPSEETICETIEDCVMSSLYEYFDFPEEQQ' A
#
# COMPACT_ATOMS: atom_id res chain seq x y z
N MET A 1 13.93 -24.70 4.22
CA MET A 1 13.25 -24.07 3.09
C MET A 1 13.08 -22.59 3.36
N LYS A 2 13.45 -21.78 2.42
CA LYS A 2 13.42 -20.34 2.62
C LYS A 2 12.08 -19.76 2.20
N PRO A 3 11.56 -18.79 2.95
CA PRO A 3 10.33 -18.13 2.55
C PRO A 3 10.55 -17.36 1.25
N LYS A 4 9.47 -17.22 0.50
CA LYS A 4 9.54 -16.47 -0.75
C LYS A 4 9.07 -15.07 -0.49
N PHE A 5 10.00 -14.21 -0.13
CA PHE A 5 9.66 -12.84 0.23
C PHE A 5 8.95 -12.10 -0.89
N HIS A 6 9.34 -12.36 -2.13
CA HIS A 6 8.72 -11.62 -3.23
C HIS A 6 7.23 -11.95 -3.37
N VAL A 7 6.81 -13.15 -2.98
CA VAL A 7 5.40 -13.49 -3.04
C VAL A 7 4.62 -12.69 -2.00
N ILE A 8 5.13 -12.66 -0.76
CA ILE A 8 4.49 -11.90 0.30
C ILE A 8 4.50 -10.41 -0.03
N LEU A 9 5.64 -9.93 -0.53
CA LEU A 9 5.76 -8.53 -0.89
C LEU A 9 4.77 -8.16 -1.99
N SER A 10 4.65 -9.01 -2.99
CA SER A 10 3.71 -8.76 -4.08
C SER A 10 2.28 -8.70 -3.58
N GLN A 11 1.92 -9.58 -2.65
CA GLN A 11 0.58 -9.58 -2.09
C GLN A 11 0.31 -8.30 -1.33
N ALA A 12 1.29 -7.86 -0.53
CA ALA A 12 1.11 -6.64 0.24
C ALA A 12 0.93 -5.44 -0.67
N ILE A 13 1.72 -5.36 -1.73
CA ILE A 13 1.63 -4.26 -2.67
C ILE A 13 0.29 -4.29 -3.39
N GLU A 14 -0.11 -5.47 -3.83
CA GLU A 14 -1.37 -5.59 -4.56
C GLU A 14 -2.55 -5.17 -3.71
N GLU A 15 -2.58 -5.61 -2.46
CA GLU A 15 -3.66 -5.22 -1.55
C GLU A 15 -3.67 -3.72 -1.35
N GLY A 16 -2.50 -3.14 -1.13
CA GLY A 16 -2.41 -1.71 -0.89
C GLY A 16 -2.87 -0.91 -2.08
N VAL A 17 -2.49 -1.34 -3.28
CA VAL A 17 -2.88 -0.63 -4.50
C VAL A 17 -4.40 -0.67 -4.67
N LYS A 18 -4.99 -1.84 -4.48
CA LYS A 18 -6.44 -1.98 -4.68
C LYS A 18 -7.21 -1.16 -3.65
N ILE A 19 -6.80 -1.23 -2.40
CA ILE A 19 -7.47 -0.47 -1.36
C ILE A 19 -7.29 1.02 -1.60
N GLY A 20 -6.08 1.43 -1.95
CA GLY A 20 -5.80 2.84 -2.19
C GLY A 20 -6.60 3.41 -3.35
N TYR A 21 -6.72 2.63 -4.42
CA TYR A 21 -7.49 3.08 -5.57
C TYR A 21 -8.96 3.31 -5.18
N ARG A 22 -9.53 2.35 -4.45
CA ARG A 22 -10.92 2.48 -4.03
C ARG A 22 -11.11 3.67 -3.09
N ARG A 23 -10.16 3.88 -2.18
CA ARG A 23 -10.27 5.00 -1.25
C ARG A 23 -10.18 6.34 -1.95
N ALA A 24 -9.35 6.41 -2.98
CA ALA A 24 -9.20 7.67 -3.70
C ALA A 24 -10.53 8.10 -4.32
N PHE A 25 -11.36 7.14 -4.73
CA PHE A 25 -12.63 7.44 -5.37
C PHE A 25 -13.81 7.40 -4.42
N LYS A 26 -13.56 7.14 -3.13
CA LYS A 26 -14.67 6.96 -2.20
C LYS A 26 -15.43 8.25 -1.96
N HIS A 27 -14.71 9.36 -1.80
CA HIS A 27 -15.33 10.63 -1.47
C HIS A 27 -15.29 11.62 -2.61
N ASN A 28 -14.76 11.23 -3.73
CA ASN A 28 -14.58 12.13 -4.85
C ASN A 28 -14.65 11.31 -6.13
N GLU A 29 -15.57 11.68 -7.02
CA GLU A 29 -15.74 10.92 -8.24
C GLU A 29 -14.60 11.13 -9.21
N GLU A 30 -13.92 12.27 -9.11
CA GLU A 30 -12.83 12.57 -10.03
C GLU A 30 -11.65 13.14 -9.25
N PRO A 31 -11.01 12.29 -8.44
CA PRO A 31 -9.84 12.77 -7.72
C PRO A 31 -8.70 13.07 -8.69
N SER A 32 -7.84 14.00 -8.28
CA SER A 32 -6.70 14.33 -9.11
C SER A 32 -5.72 13.16 -9.13
N GLU A 33 -4.86 13.17 -10.12
CA GLU A 33 -3.83 12.13 -10.24
C GLU A 33 -2.97 12.11 -8.97
N GLU A 34 -2.64 13.30 -8.47
CA GLU A 34 -1.83 13.41 -7.27
C GLU A 34 -2.52 12.75 -6.08
N THR A 35 -3.80 13.00 -5.92
CA THR A 35 -4.56 12.40 -4.82
C THR A 35 -4.59 10.89 -4.93
N ILE A 36 -4.81 10.40 -6.14
CA ILE A 36 -4.85 8.95 -6.37
C ILE A 36 -3.51 8.33 -5.99
N CYS A 37 -2.42 8.92 -6.45
CA CYS A 37 -1.10 8.37 -6.19
C CYS A 37 -0.75 8.40 -4.72
N GLU A 38 -1.04 9.51 -4.04
CA GLU A 38 -0.73 9.62 -2.61
C GLU A 38 -1.53 8.62 -1.80
N THR A 39 -2.80 8.47 -2.14
CA THR A 39 -3.66 7.53 -1.41
C THR A 39 -3.17 6.11 -1.61
N ILE A 40 -2.79 5.76 -2.83
CA ILE A 40 -2.27 4.43 -3.11
C ILE A 40 -0.96 4.20 -2.36
N GLU A 41 -0.06 5.18 -2.36
CA GLU A 41 1.20 5.05 -1.65
C GLU A 41 0.97 4.80 -0.16
N ASP A 42 0.08 5.58 0.43
CA ASP A 42 -0.20 5.43 1.86
C ASP A 42 -0.74 4.04 2.17
N CYS A 43 -1.63 3.55 1.32
CA CYS A 43 -2.22 2.24 1.55
C CYS A 43 -1.22 1.12 1.32
N VAL A 44 -0.33 1.28 0.34
CA VAL A 44 0.71 0.30 0.11
C VAL A 44 1.64 0.23 1.32
N MET A 45 2.04 1.40 1.84
CA MET A 45 2.92 1.42 3.01
C MET A 45 2.23 0.81 4.22
N SER A 46 0.95 1.11 4.42
CA SER A 46 0.20 0.51 5.52
C SER A 46 0.15 -1.00 5.39
N SER A 47 -0.06 -1.48 4.18
CA SER A 47 -0.10 -2.92 3.93
C SER A 47 1.25 -3.56 4.21
N LEU A 48 2.32 -2.90 3.81
CA LEU A 48 3.66 -3.41 4.08
C LEU A 48 3.94 -3.50 5.57
N TYR A 49 3.48 -2.50 6.34
CA TYR A 49 3.68 -2.52 7.78
C TYR A 49 2.93 -3.67 8.44
N GLU A 50 1.86 -4.15 7.83
CA GLU A 50 1.14 -5.29 8.39
C GLU A 50 1.88 -6.60 8.17
N TYR A 51 2.60 -6.70 7.06
CA TYR A 51 3.28 -7.94 6.73
C TYR A 51 4.73 -7.98 7.17
N PHE A 52 5.35 -6.85 7.39
CA PHE A 52 6.76 -6.76 7.71
C PHE A 52 6.98 -5.83 8.88
N ASP A 53 7.99 -6.16 9.68
CA ASP A 53 8.43 -5.30 10.77
C ASP A 53 9.55 -4.42 10.27
N PHE A 54 9.44 -3.14 10.57
CA PHE A 54 10.47 -2.18 10.18
C PHE A 54 11.11 -1.59 11.46
N PRO A 55 12.42 -1.37 11.42
CA PRO A 55 13.08 -0.76 12.58
C PRO A 55 12.53 0.64 12.85
N GLU A 56 12.39 0.94 14.14
CA GLU A 56 11.82 2.23 14.52
C GLU A 56 12.75 3.39 14.26
N GLU A 57 14.04 3.12 14.24
CA GLU A 57 14.98 4.20 14.03
C GLU A 57 14.92 4.74 12.63
N GLN A 58 14.09 4.20 11.80
CA GLN A 58 13.92 4.70 10.45
C GLN A 58 13.10 5.95 10.37
N GLN A 59 12.55 6.36 11.44
CA GLN A 59 11.73 7.56 11.42
C GLN A 59 12.51 8.83 11.17
#